data_f28f1667c29aa5d6b1145aeb959469c2
#
_entry.id   f28f1667c29aa5d6b1145aeb959469c2
#
_cell.length_a   1.000
_cell.length_b   1.000
_cell.length_c   1.000
_cell.angle_alpha   90.00
_cell.angle_beta   90.00
_cell.angle_gamma   90.00
#
_symmetry.space_group_name_H-M   'P 1'
#
loop_
_entity.id
_entity.type
_entity.pdbx_description
1 polymer ?
#
loop_
_entity_poly.entity_id
_entity_poly.type
_entity_poly.pdbx_seq_one_letter_code
_entity_poly.pdbx_strand_id
1 'polypeptide(L)' 'MTRLLTPKQVCAQIALSRSTLDRLVNAGEFPAPIRLTERRLAYNAAAVDKWVQEKVEAA' A
#
# COMPACT_ATOMS: atom_id res chain seq x y z
N MET A 1 16.70 4.71 -5.92
CA MET A 1 16.30 5.09 -4.55
C MET A 1 14.89 4.61 -4.25
N THR A 2 14.68 4.12 -3.05
CA THR A 2 13.36 3.66 -2.64
C THR A 2 12.45 4.85 -2.33
N ARG A 3 11.31 4.90 -2.97
CA ARG A 3 10.31 5.92 -2.71
C ARG A 3 9.29 5.36 -1.73
N LEU A 4 8.92 6.15 -0.74
CA LEU A 4 7.94 5.75 0.26
C LEU A 4 6.68 6.59 0.16
N LEU A 5 5.54 5.97 0.48
CA LEU A 5 4.24 6.62 0.48
C LEU A 5 3.62 6.49 1.86
N THR A 6 2.89 7.53 2.29
CA THR A 6 2.10 7.43 3.51
C THR A 6 0.86 6.57 3.24
N PRO A 7 0.24 5.98 4.28
CA PRO A 7 -1.02 5.24 4.06
C PRO A 7 -2.09 6.09 3.39
N LYS A 8 -2.15 7.38 3.71
CA LYS A 8 -3.10 8.29 3.10
C LYS A 8 -2.84 8.45 1.60
N GLN A 9 -1.55 8.58 1.22
CA GLN A 9 -1.18 8.68 -0.18
C GLN A 9 -1.50 7.40 -0.94
N VAL A 10 -1.28 6.24 -0.32
CA VAL A 10 -1.62 4.96 -0.92
C VAL A 10 -3.12 4.87 -1.16
N CYS A 11 -3.93 5.20 -0.18
CA CYS A 11 -5.39 5.17 -0.33
C CYS A 11 -5.86 6.07 -1.47
N ALA A 12 -5.28 7.25 -1.59
CA ALA A 12 -5.62 8.18 -2.67
C ALA A 12 -5.21 7.61 -4.03
N GLN A 13 -4.04 7.01 -4.10
CA GLN A 13 -3.50 6.47 -5.35
C GLN A 13 -4.29 5.27 -5.87
N ILE A 14 -4.72 4.39 -4.99
CA ILE A 14 -5.42 3.16 -5.38
C ILE A 14 -6.93 3.28 -5.22
N ALA A 15 -7.42 4.45 -4.84
CA ALA A 15 -8.85 4.75 -4.71
C ALA A 15 -9.58 3.83 -3.73
N LEU A 16 -8.94 3.45 -2.63
CA LEU A 16 -9.54 2.64 -1.58
C LEU A 16 -9.63 3.44 -0.28
N SER A 17 -10.58 3.06 0.56
CA SER A 17 -10.68 3.64 1.90
C SER A 17 -9.60 3.06 2.80
N ARG A 18 -9.31 3.74 3.90
CA ARG A 18 -8.33 3.27 4.88
C ARG A 18 -8.74 1.92 5.46
N SER A 19 -10.03 1.74 5.73
CA SER A 19 -10.56 0.49 6.26
C SER A 19 -10.29 -0.68 5.32
N THR A 20 -10.51 -0.46 4.02
CA THR A 20 -10.25 -1.49 3.02
C THR A 20 -8.77 -1.80 2.92
N LEU A 21 -7.92 -0.77 2.93
CA LEU A 21 -6.47 -0.96 2.91
C LEU A 21 -6.01 -1.79 4.10
N ASP A 22 -6.47 -1.43 5.31
CA ASP A 22 -6.11 -2.17 6.51
C ASP A 22 -6.54 -3.63 6.44
N ARG A 23 -7.72 -3.89 5.89
CA ARG A 23 -8.22 -5.26 5.71
C ARG A 23 -7.31 -6.06 4.78
N LEU A 24 -6.91 -5.46 3.66
CA LEU A 24 -6.03 -6.12 2.70
C LEU A 24 -4.67 -6.42 3.31
N VAL A 25 -4.13 -5.49 4.07
CA VAL A 25 -2.84 -5.68 4.74
C VAL A 25 -2.93 -6.81 5.76
N ASN A 26 -4.00 -6.82 6.57
CA ASN A 26 -4.20 -7.84 7.58
C ASN A 26 -4.42 -9.23 6.98
N ALA A 27 -5.03 -9.28 5.80
CA ALA A 27 -5.26 -10.54 5.10
C ALA A 27 -4.04 -11.04 4.33
N GLY A 28 -2.98 -10.24 4.27
CA GLY A 28 -1.78 -10.59 3.51
C GLY A 28 -1.96 -10.43 2.00
N GLU A 29 -2.96 -9.65 1.57
CA GLU A 29 -3.26 -9.47 0.15
C GLU A 29 -2.72 -8.16 -0.42
N PHE A 30 -2.00 -7.39 0.40
CA PHE A 30 -1.39 -6.13 -0.01
C PHE A 30 0.02 -6.08 0.56
N PRO A 31 0.97 -5.43 -0.14
CA PRO A 31 2.33 -5.32 0.38
C PRO A 31 2.33 -4.73 1.79
N ALA A 32 3.04 -5.38 2.72
CA ALA A 32 3.06 -4.95 4.10
C ALA A 32 3.74 -3.58 4.24
N PRO A 33 3.23 -2.72 5.14
CA PRO A 33 3.87 -1.43 5.38
C PRO A 33 5.20 -1.61 6.09
N ILE A 34 6.07 -0.61 5.90
CA ILE A 34 7.35 -0.54 6.59
C ILE A 34 7.15 0.34 7.81
N ARG A 35 7.51 -0.17 8.98
CA ARG A 35 7.43 0.61 10.20
C ARG A 35 8.69 1.47 10.33
N LEU A 36 8.54 2.77 10.14
CA LEU A 36 9.65 3.70 10.26
C LEU A 36 9.91 4.08 11.71
N THR A 37 8.84 4.31 12.46
CA THR A 37 8.89 4.61 13.89
C THR A 37 7.66 3.96 14.53
N GLU A 38 7.53 4.09 15.86
CA GLU A 38 6.38 3.54 16.57
C GLU A 38 5.04 4.05 16.04
N ARG A 39 5.03 5.26 15.46
CA ARG A 39 3.80 5.91 15.01
C ARG A 39 3.73 6.15 13.52
N ARG A 40 4.79 5.83 12.80
CA ARG A 40 4.86 6.11 11.38
C ARG A 40 5.03 4.84 10.57
N LEU A 41 4.09 4.63 9.66
CA LEU A 41 4.16 3.55 8.69
C LEU A 41 4.30 4.16 7.30
N ALA A 42 4.98 3.45 6.42
CA ALA A 42 5.11 3.87 5.04
C ALA A 42 5.04 2.64 4.15
N TYR A 43 4.68 2.85 2.89
CA TYR A 43 4.63 1.78 1.90
C TYR A 43 5.69 2.02 0.84
N ASN A 44 6.31 0.95 0.37
CA ASN A 44 7.25 1.04 -0.74
C ASN A 44 6.46 1.33 -2.01
N ALA A 45 6.72 2.47 -2.66
CA ALA A 45 5.99 2.88 -3.84
C ALA A 45 6.11 1.86 -4.98
N ALA A 46 7.29 1.25 -5.15
CA ALA A 46 7.48 0.24 -6.19
C ALA A 46 6.62 -0.99 -5.93
N ALA A 47 6.49 -1.40 -4.67
CA ALA A 47 5.65 -2.54 -4.32
C ALA A 47 4.17 -2.24 -4.55
N VAL A 48 3.74 -1.01 -4.23
CA VAL A 48 2.36 -0.58 -4.48
C VAL A 48 2.08 -0.55 -5.98
N ASP A 49 2.98 0.01 -6.77
CA ASP A 49 2.83 0.06 -8.22
C ASP A 49 2.73 -1.34 -8.82
N LYS A 50 3.55 -2.26 -8.34
CA LYS A 50 3.51 -3.65 -8.80
C LYS A 50 2.18 -4.30 -8.46
N TRP A 51 1.66 -4.07 -7.26
CA TRP A 51 0.38 -4.61 -6.85
C TRP A 51 -0.75 -4.10 -7.76
N VAL A 52 -0.75 -2.80 -8.05
CA VAL A 52 -1.74 -2.19 -8.93
C VAL A 52 -1.63 -2.78 -10.33
N GLN A 53 -0.41 -2.91 -10.83
CA GLN A 53 -0.16 -3.46 -12.16
C GLN A 53 -0.71 -4.88 -12.29
N GLU A 54 -0.49 -5.71 -11.27
CA GLU A 54 -0.98 -7.07 -11.26
C GLU A 54 -2.51 -7.11 -11.27
N LYS A 55 -3.17 -6.20 -10.57
CA LYS A 55 -4.62 -6.12 -10.57
C LYS A 55 -5.17 -5.66 -11.92
N VAL A 56 -4.52 -4.70 -12.55
CA VAL A 56 -4.91 -4.22 -13.88
C VAL A 56 -4.78 -5.35 -14.90
N GLU A 57 -3.70 -6.10 -14.85
CA GLU A 57 -3.46 -7.21 -15.79
C GLU A 57 -4.42 -8.37 -15.57
N ALA A 58 -4.89 -8.58 -14.33
CA ALA A 58 -5.82 -9.65 -13.99
C ALA A 58 -7.28 -9.29 -14.30
N ALA A 59 -7.54 -8.03 -14.53
CA ALA A 59 -8.91 -7.54 -14.76
C ALA A 59 -9.45 -7.92 -16.15
#